data_277041b216e29fae6a6784cc5ed5c6c0
#
_entry.id   277041b216e29fae6a6784cc5ed5c6c0
#
_cell.length_a   1.000
_cell.length_b   1.000
_cell.length_c   1.000
_cell.angle_alpha   90.00
_cell.angle_beta   90.00
_cell.angle_gamma   90.00
#
_symmetry.space_group_name_H-M   'P 1'
#
loop_
_entity.id
_entity.type
_entity.pdbx_description
1 polymer ?
#
loop_
_entity_poly.entity_id
_entity_poly.type
_entity_poly.pdbx_seq_one_letter_code
_entity_poly.pdbx_strand_id
1 'polypeptide(L)'
;MNESGNLSWEAEAVYRARVRGCLLGGAVGDALGYAIEFASLERIRAGYGPQGATGLVPDGDGVVGRVSDDTQMTLFTVEGLQQAHARARLKGIGGASTALVRQAYERWRETQHEAEPDATATGGLAAQAWLYARRAPGNACLSGLAQHHVPDPWGELGPPGPVNPESKGCGTVMRSAPFGLMVRTPARHAFELAARCAQITHGHPTGYYAAGALAAIVSHLVAGDSLEGAVLRTLRLLVRHPGHEETAAALNQALDLSAEGAPTAEKVESLGAGWIAEEALAIGVYSALAGDKVTDALLLSVNHSGDSDSTGSICGNLLGARYGDHGLPQEWLERIEGRAQIAALADDFATECVRR
;
A
#
# COMPACT_ATOMS: atom_id res chain seq x y z
N MET A 1 23.56 -13.14 6.33
CA MET A 1 23.81 -12.49 7.66
C MET A 1 25.25 -12.74 8.01
N ASN A 2 25.94 -11.76 8.58
CA ASN A 2 27.28 -11.94 9.11
C ASN A 2 27.25 -12.72 10.45
N GLU A 3 28.41 -13.09 11.01
CA GLU A 3 28.52 -13.85 12.27
C GLU A 3 27.80 -13.22 13.46
N SER A 4 27.55 -11.90 13.42
CA SER A 4 26.78 -11.17 14.45
C SER A 4 25.26 -11.16 14.17
N GLY A 5 24.75 -11.84 13.13
CA GLY A 5 23.34 -11.88 12.74
C GLY A 5 22.83 -10.57 12.13
N ASN A 6 23.73 -9.66 11.73
CA ASN A 6 23.38 -8.44 11.00
C ASN A 6 23.34 -8.72 9.49
N LEU A 7 22.61 -7.88 8.74
CA LEU A 7 22.72 -7.85 7.29
C LEU A 7 24.15 -7.49 6.89
N SER A 8 24.67 -8.06 5.79
CA SER A 8 25.86 -7.49 5.17
C SER A 8 25.53 -6.08 4.66
N TRP A 9 26.56 -5.26 4.42
CA TRP A 9 26.33 -3.90 3.91
C TRP A 9 25.63 -3.92 2.54
N GLU A 10 25.94 -4.89 1.68
CA GLU A 10 25.27 -5.07 0.39
C GLU A 10 23.79 -5.45 0.58
N ALA A 11 23.51 -6.39 1.47
CA ALA A 11 22.14 -6.79 1.77
C ALA A 11 21.33 -5.66 2.39
N GLU A 12 21.95 -4.83 3.21
CA GLU A 12 21.32 -3.62 3.78
C GLU A 12 21.07 -2.57 2.69
N ALA A 13 21.99 -2.34 1.78
CA ALA A 13 21.80 -1.42 0.65
C ALA A 13 20.65 -1.84 -0.25
N VAL A 14 20.57 -3.14 -0.59
CA VAL A 14 19.45 -3.70 -1.36
C VAL A 14 18.13 -3.54 -0.60
N TYR A 15 18.11 -3.84 0.69
CA TYR A 15 16.93 -3.66 1.52
C TYR A 15 16.45 -2.21 1.54
N ARG A 16 17.35 -1.24 1.77
CA ARG A 16 17.01 0.20 1.76
C ARG A 16 16.45 0.65 0.41
N ALA A 17 17.06 0.20 -0.69
CA ALA A 17 16.57 0.49 -2.03
C ALA A 17 15.14 -0.07 -2.25
N ARG A 18 14.84 -1.26 -1.73
CA ARG A 18 13.50 -1.87 -1.81
C ARG A 18 12.47 -1.13 -0.94
N VAL A 19 12.85 -0.68 0.25
CA VAL A 19 11.98 0.14 1.11
C VAL A 19 11.64 1.46 0.42
N ARG A 20 12.66 2.20 -0.07
CA ARG A 20 12.43 3.43 -0.85
C ARG A 20 11.59 3.15 -2.09
N GLY A 21 11.95 2.09 -2.84
CA GLY A 21 11.24 1.68 -4.02
C GLY A 21 9.76 1.40 -3.76
N CYS A 22 9.44 0.68 -2.69
CA CYS A 22 8.07 0.37 -2.32
C CYS A 22 7.24 1.63 -2.06
N LEU A 23 7.73 2.55 -1.22
CA LEU A 23 6.99 3.76 -0.87
C LEU A 23 6.91 4.75 -2.04
N LEU A 24 8.00 4.98 -2.74
CA LEU A 24 8.03 5.86 -3.91
C LEU A 24 7.27 5.28 -5.10
N GLY A 25 7.34 3.96 -5.30
CA GLY A 25 6.59 3.28 -6.36
C GLY A 25 5.08 3.36 -6.13
N GLY A 26 4.64 3.17 -4.89
CA GLY A 26 3.24 3.38 -4.50
C GLY A 26 2.79 4.81 -4.78
N ALA A 27 3.57 5.82 -4.38
CA ALA A 27 3.26 7.22 -4.64
C ALA A 27 3.24 7.57 -6.14
N VAL A 28 4.10 6.94 -6.96
CA VAL A 28 4.05 7.10 -8.43
C VAL A 28 2.78 6.50 -9.00
N GLY A 29 2.41 5.29 -8.58
CA GLY A 29 1.20 4.61 -9.04
C GLY A 29 -0.07 5.36 -8.64
N ASP A 30 -0.15 5.83 -7.40
CA ASP A 30 -1.20 6.71 -6.89
C ASP A 30 -1.32 7.97 -7.75
N ALA A 31 -0.23 8.71 -7.94
CA ALA A 31 -0.23 9.95 -8.72
C ALA A 31 -0.58 9.75 -10.20
N LEU A 32 -0.31 8.57 -10.78
CA LEU A 32 -0.73 8.23 -12.13
C LEU A 32 -2.25 8.03 -12.22
N GLY A 33 -2.85 7.42 -11.20
CA GLY A 33 -4.27 7.11 -11.13
C GLY A 33 -5.14 8.27 -10.67
N TYR A 34 -4.65 9.12 -9.76
CA TYR A 34 -5.41 10.15 -9.06
C TYR A 34 -6.25 11.06 -9.96
N ALA A 35 -5.67 11.56 -11.04
CA ALA A 35 -6.37 12.47 -11.95
C ALA A 35 -7.46 11.79 -12.80
N ILE A 36 -7.44 10.48 -12.92
CA ILE A 36 -8.38 9.67 -13.72
C ILE A 36 -9.24 8.75 -12.85
N GLU A 37 -9.08 8.76 -11.55
CA GLU A 37 -9.99 8.14 -10.59
C GLU A 37 -11.44 8.56 -10.90
N PHE A 38 -12.39 7.69 -10.76
CA PHE A 38 -13.80 7.89 -11.12
C PHE A 38 -14.10 8.03 -12.62
N ALA A 39 -13.10 7.99 -13.51
CA ALA A 39 -13.34 8.02 -14.94
C ALA A 39 -13.59 6.60 -15.49
N SER A 40 -14.51 6.45 -16.45
CA SER A 40 -14.61 5.19 -17.20
C SER A 40 -13.44 5.05 -18.17
N LEU A 41 -13.05 3.82 -18.51
CA LEU A 41 -12.03 3.54 -19.52
C LEU A 41 -12.33 4.26 -20.85
N GLU A 42 -13.62 4.33 -21.25
CA GLU A 42 -14.05 5.06 -22.43
C GLU A 42 -13.69 6.56 -22.32
N ARG A 43 -13.95 7.19 -21.17
CA ARG A 43 -13.61 8.61 -20.94
C ARG A 43 -12.10 8.82 -20.90
N ILE A 44 -11.35 7.91 -20.29
CA ILE A 44 -9.89 7.95 -20.26
C ILE A 44 -9.36 7.89 -21.70
N ARG A 45 -9.84 6.95 -22.52
CA ARG A 45 -9.44 6.82 -23.92
C ARG A 45 -9.88 8.01 -24.79
N ALA A 46 -11.03 8.58 -24.53
CA ALA A 46 -11.49 9.79 -25.22
C ALA A 46 -10.62 11.01 -24.92
N GLY A 47 -10.11 11.13 -23.68
CA GLY A 47 -9.26 12.23 -23.25
C GLY A 47 -7.78 12.09 -23.63
N TYR A 48 -7.25 10.87 -23.58
CA TYR A 48 -5.80 10.63 -23.68
C TYR A 48 -5.41 9.72 -24.86
N GLY A 49 -6.37 9.28 -25.67
CA GLY A 49 -6.12 8.41 -26.83
C GLY A 49 -6.35 6.91 -26.54
N PRO A 50 -6.21 6.04 -27.55
CA PRO A 50 -6.59 4.63 -27.47
C PRO A 50 -5.88 3.83 -26.37
N GLN A 51 -4.68 4.26 -25.98
CA GLN A 51 -3.89 3.62 -24.92
C GLN A 51 -4.24 4.14 -23.51
N GLY A 52 -5.12 5.15 -23.41
CA GLY A 52 -5.38 5.86 -22.17
C GLY A 52 -4.27 6.84 -21.77
N ALA A 53 -4.15 7.14 -20.49
CA ALA A 53 -3.07 7.94 -19.94
C ALA A 53 -1.73 7.24 -20.16
N THR A 54 -0.73 7.93 -20.68
CA THR A 54 0.62 7.40 -20.97
C THR A 54 1.68 7.95 -20.01
N GLY A 55 1.26 8.59 -18.93
CA GLY A 55 2.09 9.17 -17.90
C GLY A 55 1.27 9.99 -16.92
N LEU A 56 1.94 10.76 -16.08
CA LEU A 56 1.30 11.68 -15.14
C LEU A 56 0.49 12.75 -15.91
N VAL A 57 -0.78 12.85 -15.60
CA VAL A 57 -1.71 13.82 -16.18
C VAL A 57 -2.15 14.86 -15.15
N PRO A 58 -2.51 16.09 -15.54
CA PRO A 58 -2.98 17.10 -14.60
C PRO A 58 -4.33 16.70 -14.00
N ASP A 59 -4.50 16.96 -12.71
CA ASP A 59 -5.76 16.82 -11.99
C ASP A 59 -6.74 17.97 -12.30
N GLY A 60 -7.88 17.99 -11.59
CA GLY A 60 -8.90 19.03 -11.77
C GLY A 60 -8.44 20.46 -11.49
N ASP A 61 -7.34 20.66 -10.76
CA ASP A 61 -6.71 21.96 -10.50
C ASP A 61 -5.57 22.27 -11.49
N GLY A 62 -5.28 21.37 -12.42
CA GLY A 62 -4.18 21.50 -13.39
C GLY A 62 -2.80 21.13 -12.84
N VAL A 63 -2.73 20.51 -11.66
CA VAL A 63 -1.48 20.09 -11.02
C VAL A 63 -1.15 18.66 -11.41
N VAL A 64 0.13 18.40 -11.68
CA VAL A 64 0.63 17.09 -12.09
C VAL A 64 1.40 16.45 -10.94
N GLY A 65 1.16 15.15 -10.72
CA GLY A 65 1.93 14.36 -9.76
C GLY A 65 1.47 14.48 -8.31
N ARG A 66 0.27 15.00 -8.07
CA ARG A 66 -0.36 14.93 -6.74
C ARG A 66 -0.65 13.49 -6.35
N VAL A 67 -0.51 13.22 -5.07
CA VAL A 67 -0.88 11.94 -4.45
C VAL A 67 -2.22 12.06 -3.72
N SER A 68 -2.91 10.93 -3.55
CA SER A 68 -4.18 10.82 -2.83
C SER A 68 -4.01 10.46 -1.35
N ASP A 69 -5.12 10.07 -0.69
CA ASP A 69 -5.09 9.50 0.65
C ASP A 69 -4.39 8.14 0.72
N ASP A 70 -4.24 7.42 -0.38
CA ASP A 70 -3.45 6.19 -0.49
C ASP A 70 -2.02 6.38 -0.02
N THR A 71 -1.31 7.32 -0.62
CA THR A 71 0.05 7.68 -0.20
C THR A 71 0.04 8.29 1.19
N GLN A 72 -0.87 9.21 1.49
CA GLN A 72 -0.93 9.83 2.81
C GLN A 72 -1.06 8.75 3.91
N MET A 73 -2.05 7.86 3.82
CA MET A 73 -2.25 6.80 4.82
C MET A 73 -1.10 5.79 4.86
N THR A 74 -0.47 5.48 3.72
CA THR A 74 0.75 4.66 3.66
C THR A 74 1.87 5.27 4.50
N LEU A 75 2.12 6.58 4.38
CA LEU A 75 3.15 7.28 5.18
C LEU A 75 2.82 7.26 6.67
N PHE A 76 1.58 7.50 7.05
CA PHE A 76 1.15 7.40 8.45
C PHE A 76 1.22 5.96 8.98
N THR A 77 1.04 4.94 8.14
CA THR A 77 1.32 3.53 8.50
C THR A 77 2.80 3.35 8.84
N VAL A 78 3.70 3.86 8.00
CA VAL A 78 5.15 3.83 8.24
C VAL A 78 5.50 4.49 9.58
N GLU A 79 4.97 5.69 9.84
CA GLU A 79 5.21 6.42 11.10
C GLU A 79 4.75 5.61 12.31
N GLY A 80 3.54 5.02 12.27
CA GLY A 80 3.00 4.20 13.35
C GLY A 80 3.83 2.95 13.62
N LEU A 81 4.28 2.26 12.55
CA LEU A 81 5.13 1.08 12.66
C LEU A 81 6.54 1.43 13.18
N GLN A 82 7.11 2.53 12.73
CA GLN A 82 8.41 3.02 13.21
C GLN A 82 8.37 3.32 14.71
N GLN A 83 7.31 3.99 15.18
CA GLN A 83 7.09 4.26 16.60
C GLN A 83 6.90 2.96 17.40
N ALA A 84 6.17 1.98 16.84
CA ALA A 84 5.95 0.69 17.50
C ALA A 84 7.25 -0.11 17.63
N HIS A 85 8.06 -0.15 16.57
CA HIS A 85 9.34 -0.83 16.55
C HIS A 85 10.33 -0.16 17.53
N ALA A 86 10.48 1.16 17.49
CA ALA A 86 11.33 1.90 18.40
C ALA A 86 10.92 1.69 19.87
N ARG A 87 9.61 1.70 20.17
CA ARG A 87 9.09 1.41 21.50
C ARG A 87 9.45 -0.01 21.96
N ALA A 88 9.24 -1.00 21.10
CA ALA A 88 9.56 -2.39 21.43
C ALA A 88 11.07 -2.57 21.74
N ARG A 89 11.91 -2.00 20.89
CA ARG A 89 13.39 -2.03 21.04
C ARG A 89 13.87 -1.32 22.30
N LEU A 90 13.37 -0.12 22.57
CA LEU A 90 13.85 0.71 23.70
C LEU A 90 13.30 0.26 25.05
N LYS A 91 12.10 -0.29 25.10
CA LYS A 91 11.40 -0.65 26.35
C LYS A 91 11.27 -2.16 26.57
N GLY A 92 11.64 -2.99 25.58
CA GLY A 92 11.44 -4.44 25.62
C GLY A 92 9.96 -4.87 25.66
N ILE A 93 9.04 -3.99 25.27
CA ILE A 93 7.58 -4.23 25.35
C ILE A 93 6.98 -4.16 23.95
N GLY A 94 6.63 -5.32 23.39
CA GLY A 94 5.86 -5.46 22.15
C GLY A 94 4.35 -5.25 22.35
N GLY A 95 3.59 -5.50 21.26
CA GLY A 95 2.11 -5.51 21.30
C GLY A 95 1.44 -4.14 21.21
N ALA A 96 2.19 -3.05 20.97
CA ALA A 96 1.61 -1.71 20.84
C ALA A 96 1.33 -1.30 19.38
N SER A 97 1.59 -2.18 18.40
CA SER A 97 1.57 -1.81 16.99
C SER A 97 0.19 -1.34 16.52
N THR A 98 -0.89 -2.05 16.86
CA THR A 98 -2.25 -1.66 16.49
C THR A 98 -2.64 -0.29 17.07
N ALA A 99 -2.28 -0.03 18.32
CA ALA A 99 -2.55 1.24 18.99
C ALA A 99 -1.75 2.41 18.38
N LEU A 100 -0.47 2.20 18.06
CA LEU A 100 0.39 3.24 17.51
C LEU A 100 0.08 3.53 16.04
N VAL A 101 -0.26 2.52 15.25
CA VAL A 101 -0.77 2.71 13.88
C VAL A 101 -2.09 3.46 13.91
N ARG A 102 -3.00 3.10 14.84
CA ARG A 102 -4.24 3.85 14.99
C ARG A 102 -4.01 5.31 15.36
N GLN A 103 -3.11 5.60 16.30
CA GLN A 103 -2.74 6.98 16.65
C GLN A 103 -2.14 7.74 15.46
N ALA A 104 -1.37 7.06 14.60
CA ALA A 104 -0.88 7.66 13.36
C ALA A 104 -2.03 8.00 12.41
N TYR A 105 -3.02 7.10 12.26
CA TYR A 105 -4.21 7.38 11.43
C TYR A 105 -5.11 8.48 12.03
N GLU A 106 -5.13 8.68 13.33
CA GLU A 106 -5.80 9.84 13.94
C GLU A 106 -5.14 11.15 13.53
N ARG A 107 -3.79 11.19 13.51
CA ARG A 107 -3.06 12.35 12.99
C ARG A 107 -3.32 12.58 11.49
N TRP A 108 -3.37 11.48 10.69
CA TRP A 108 -3.81 11.60 9.30
C TRP A 108 -5.23 12.19 9.20
N ARG A 109 -6.16 11.73 10.02
CA ARG A 109 -7.54 12.27 10.03
C ARG A 109 -7.55 13.78 10.30
N GLU A 110 -6.70 14.28 11.18
CA GLU A 110 -6.55 15.72 11.44
C GLU A 110 -6.16 16.46 10.15
N THR A 111 -5.25 15.93 9.35
CA THR A 111 -4.86 16.54 8.07
C THR A 111 -6.00 16.62 7.04
N GLN A 112 -7.08 15.86 7.23
CA GLN A 112 -8.27 15.90 6.37
C GLN A 112 -9.30 16.95 6.81
N HIS A 113 -9.15 17.52 8.00
CA HIS A 113 -10.07 18.49 8.58
C HIS A 113 -9.45 19.88 8.75
N GLU A 114 -8.14 19.94 9.01
CA GLU A 114 -7.41 21.18 9.24
C GLU A 114 -6.70 21.63 7.95
N ALA A 115 -6.53 22.93 7.78
CA ALA A 115 -5.89 23.52 6.60
C ALA A 115 -4.35 23.54 6.68
N GLU A 116 -3.80 23.48 7.90
CA GLU A 116 -2.37 23.58 8.16
C GLU A 116 -2.00 22.87 9.48
N PRO A 117 -0.74 22.52 9.70
CA PRO A 117 -0.27 21.96 10.96
C PRO A 117 -0.55 22.90 12.16
N ASP A 118 -0.88 22.30 13.31
CA ASP A 118 -0.89 23.05 14.56
C ASP A 118 0.49 23.66 14.82
N ALA A 119 0.51 24.93 15.27
CA ALA A 119 1.75 25.68 15.57
C ALA A 119 2.64 25.00 16.63
N THR A 120 2.08 24.07 17.40
CA THR A 120 2.80 23.27 18.40
C THR A 120 3.32 21.93 17.87
N ALA A 121 3.03 21.57 16.62
CA ALA A 121 3.48 20.34 15.99
C ALA A 121 5.01 20.42 15.81
N THR A 122 5.77 19.63 16.58
CA THR A 122 7.24 19.72 16.67
C THR A 122 7.97 18.68 15.84
N GLY A 123 7.32 18.03 14.86
CA GLY A 123 7.97 17.05 14.00
C GLY A 123 7.05 15.95 13.50
N GLY A 124 7.63 15.00 12.77
CA GLY A 124 6.91 13.91 12.13
C GLY A 124 6.04 14.36 10.96
N LEU A 125 5.13 13.49 10.54
CA LEU A 125 4.24 13.78 9.40
C LEU A 125 3.22 14.88 9.73
N ALA A 126 2.77 14.97 10.97
CA ALA A 126 1.82 15.99 11.42
C ALA A 126 2.35 17.44 11.32
N ALA A 127 3.66 17.64 11.19
CA ALA A 127 4.27 18.96 10.99
C ALA A 127 4.45 19.32 9.50
N GLN A 128 4.04 18.45 8.57
CA GLN A 128 4.29 18.63 7.14
C GLN A 128 3.05 19.21 6.45
N ALA A 129 3.10 20.50 6.10
CA ALA A 129 1.97 21.25 5.53
C ALA A 129 1.40 20.62 4.25
N TRP A 130 2.20 19.98 3.41
CA TRP A 130 1.75 19.37 2.16
C TRP A 130 0.78 18.19 2.36
N LEU A 131 0.75 17.58 3.56
CA LEU A 131 -0.18 16.51 3.94
C LEU A 131 -1.57 17.05 4.36
N TYR A 132 -1.68 18.36 4.62
CA TYR A 132 -2.96 19.00 5.01
C TYR A 132 -3.79 19.31 3.77
N ALA A 133 -4.23 18.24 3.12
CA ALA A 133 -5.06 18.34 1.93
C ALA A 133 -6.00 17.14 1.88
N ARG A 134 -7.29 17.43 1.71
CA ARG A 134 -8.31 16.39 1.55
C ARG A 134 -8.25 15.86 0.10
N ARG A 135 -7.82 14.60 -0.05
CA ARG A 135 -7.54 13.96 -1.34
C ARG A 135 -8.33 12.65 -1.47
N ALA A 136 -9.64 12.78 -1.73
CA ALA A 136 -10.58 11.67 -1.92
C ALA A 136 -10.61 10.62 -0.77
N PRO A 137 -10.52 10.99 0.54
CA PRO A 137 -10.41 10.02 1.61
C PRO A 137 -11.61 9.09 1.69
N GLY A 138 -11.35 7.78 1.79
CA GLY A 138 -12.38 6.75 1.89
C GLY A 138 -13.32 6.96 3.10
N ASN A 139 -14.64 6.87 2.87
CA ASN A 139 -15.65 7.06 3.92
C ASN A 139 -15.49 6.09 5.09
N ALA A 140 -15.13 4.82 4.80
CA ALA A 140 -14.92 3.82 5.84
C ALA A 140 -13.66 4.11 6.67
N CYS A 141 -12.62 4.72 6.08
CA CYS A 141 -11.44 5.18 6.81
C CYS A 141 -11.81 6.25 7.82
N LEU A 142 -12.53 7.29 7.40
CA LEU A 142 -12.95 8.40 8.27
C LEU A 142 -13.93 7.94 9.35
N SER A 143 -14.99 7.21 8.98
CA SER A 143 -16.01 6.73 9.92
C SER A 143 -15.46 5.69 10.90
N GLY A 144 -14.54 4.84 10.46
CA GLY A 144 -13.91 3.84 11.31
C GLY A 144 -13.04 4.48 12.40
N LEU A 145 -12.24 5.48 12.04
CA LEU A 145 -11.42 6.22 13.02
C LEU A 145 -12.29 6.96 14.05
N ALA A 146 -13.49 7.41 13.67
CA ALA A 146 -14.42 8.04 14.59
C ALA A 146 -15.00 7.08 15.65
N GLN A 147 -14.90 5.76 15.47
CA GLN A 147 -15.40 4.76 16.41
C GLN A 147 -14.44 4.46 17.58
N HIS A 148 -13.24 5.04 17.58
CA HIS A 148 -12.26 4.92 18.67
C HIS A 148 -11.88 3.50 19.09
N HIS A 149 -12.02 2.52 18.21
CA HIS A 149 -11.64 1.13 18.46
C HIS A 149 -10.15 0.88 18.21
N VAL A 150 -9.50 0.16 19.12
CA VAL A 150 -8.13 -0.35 18.96
C VAL A 150 -8.21 -1.88 18.85
N PRO A 151 -7.87 -2.48 17.69
CA PRO A 151 -7.87 -3.93 17.57
C PRO A 151 -6.87 -4.59 18.54
N ASP A 152 -7.27 -5.72 19.10
CA ASP A 152 -6.36 -6.55 19.91
C ASP A 152 -5.19 -7.03 19.02
N PRO A 153 -3.93 -6.74 19.38
CA PRO A 153 -2.77 -7.17 18.61
C PRO A 153 -2.61 -8.69 18.53
N TRP A 154 -3.33 -9.43 19.35
CA TRP A 154 -3.34 -10.92 19.42
C TRP A 154 -4.71 -11.51 19.06
N GLY A 155 -5.68 -10.69 18.69
CA GLY A 155 -7.04 -11.10 18.35
C GLY A 155 -7.07 -12.11 17.21
N GLU A 156 -8.04 -13.03 17.26
CA GLU A 156 -8.28 -13.98 16.19
C GLU A 156 -8.72 -13.29 14.90
N LEU A 157 -8.30 -13.85 13.77
CA LEU A 157 -8.74 -13.45 12.43
C LEU A 157 -9.78 -14.48 11.94
N GLY A 158 -10.79 -14.01 11.22
CA GLY A 158 -11.89 -14.82 10.68
C GLY A 158 -13.25 -14.18 10.93
N PRO A 159 -13.60 -13.84 12.16
CA PRO A 159 -14.84 -13.10 12.42
C PRO A 159 -14.79 -11.67 11.91
N PRO A 160 -15.94 -11.07 11.51
CA PRO A 160 -16.01 -9.65 11.25
C PRO A 160 -15.58 -8.83 12.46
N GLY A 161 -14.74 -7.80 12.22
CA GLY A 161 -14.35 -6.85 13.27
C GLY A 161 -15.49 -5.92 13.65
N PRO A 162 -15.41 -5.25 14.82
CA PRO A 162 -16.51 -4.41 15.32
C PRO A 162 -16.68 -3.08 14.57
N VAL A 163 -15.65 -2.63 13.84
CA VAL A 163 -15.67 -1.37 13.11
C VAL A 163 -16.05 -1.60 11.66
N ASN A 164 -17.13 -1.00 11.19
CA ASN A 164 -17.62 -1.15 9.82
C ASN A 164 -17.61 -2.63 9.36
N PRO A 165 -18.32 -3.56 10.04
CA PRO A 165 -18.18 -5.01 9.84
C PRO A 165 -18.51 -5.47 8.41
N GLU A 166 -19.30 -4.71 7.66
CA GLU A 166 -19.67 -5.00 6.27
C GLU A 166 -18.74 -4.33 5.25
N SER A 167 -17.79 -3.50 5.71
CA SER A 167 -16.91 -2.78 4.79
C SER A 167 -15.71 -3.61 4.40
N LYS A 168 -15.56 -3.84 3.10
CA LYS A 168 -14.39 -4.43 2.46
C LYS A 168 -13.74 -3.49 1.42
N GLY A 169 -13.86 -2.19 1.62
CA GLY A 169 -13.28 -1.17 0.74
C GLY A 169 -11.75 -1.25 0.61
N CYS A 170 -11.23 -0.75 -0.52
CA CYS A 170 -9.80 -0.71 -0.85
C CYS A 170 -8.94 0.04 0.18
N GLY A 171 -9.53 0.93 0.97
CA GLY A 171 -8.84 1.73 2.00
C GLY A 171 -8.04 0.93 3.04
N THR A 172 -8.19 -0.40 3.10
CA THR A 172 -7.34 -1.28 3.90
C THR A 172 -6.06 -1.67 3.17
N VAL A 173 -6.20 -2.13 1.92
CA VAL A 173 -5.10 -2.72 1.16
C VAL A 173 -4.13 -1.66 0.66
N MET A 174 -4.63 -0.51 0.18
CA MET A 174 -3.83 0.58 -0.39
C MET A 174 -2.69 1.05 0.54
N ARG A 175 -2.90 1.00 1.86
CA ARG A 175 -1.96 1.49 2.88
C ARG A 175 -1.15 0.39 3.58
N SER A 176 -1.26 -0.88 3.15
CA SER A 176 -0.75 -2.02 3.94
C SER A 176 0.64 -2.53 3.52
N ALA A 177 1.20 -2.06 2.42
CA ALA A 177 2.54 -2.44 1.99
C ALA A 177 3.63 -2.26 3.08
N PRO A 178 3.63 -1.21 3.92
CA PRO A 178 4.67 -1.00 4.94
C PRO A 178 4.83 -2.13 5.95
N PHE A 179 3.77 -2.88 6.26
CA PHE A 179 3.86 -4.03 7.17
C PHE A 179 4.80 -5.13 6.64
N GLY A 180 4.90 -5.28 5.31
CA GLY A 180 5.80 -6.22 4.66
C GLY A 180 7.26 -5.77 4.60
N LEU A 181 7.53 -4.50 4.86
CA LEU A 181 8.88 -3.92 4.78
C LEU A 181 9.75 -4.19 6.03
N MET A 182 9.19 -4.71 7.10
CA MET A 182 9.93 -4.99 8.34
C MET A 182 10.84 -6.22 8.17
N VAL A 183 12.11 -5.98 7.90
CA VAL A 183 13.11 -6.98 7.42
C VAL A 183 13.28 -8.24 8.27
N ARG A 184 12.97 -8.19 9.55
CA ARG A 184 13.13 -9.35 10.47
C ARG A 184 11.80 -9.98 10.85
N THR A 185 10.73 -9.52 10.25
CA THR A 185 9.37 -9.99 10.52
C THR A 185 9.00 -11.07 9.51
N PRO A 186 8.67 -12.30 9.94
CA PRO A 186 8.19 -13.33 9.02
C PRO A 186 6.93 -12.87 8.27
N ALA A 187 6.77 -13.28 7.00
CA ALA A 187 5.63 -12.90 6.17
C ALA A 187 4.27 -13.21 6.84
N ARG A 188 4.17 -14.30 7.59
CA ARG A 188 2.98 -14.62 8.40
C ARG A 188 2.68 -13.50 9.41
N HIS A 189 3.69 -12.98 10.08
CA HIS A 189 3.53 -11.91 11.09
C HIS A 189 3.14 -10.58 10.44
N ALA A 190 3.74 -10.27 9.28
CA ALA A 190 3.37 -9.11 8.48
C ALA A 190 1.89 -9.18 8.05
N PHE A 191 1.45 -10.36 7.56
CA PHE A 191 0.06 -10.65 7.23
C PHE A 191 -0.89 -10.40 8.41
N GLU A 192 -0.62 -11.06 9.54
CA GLU A 192 -1.49 -11.00 10.72
C GLU A 192 -1.56 -9.57 11.29
N LEU A 193 -0.44 -8.85 11.33
CA LEU A 193 -0.40 -7.48 11.84
C LEU A 193 -1.14 -6.51 10.92
N ALA A 194 -0.94 -6.62 9.61
CA ALA A 194 -1.65 -5.80 8.63
C ALA A 194 -3.17 -6.06 8.69
N ALA A 195 -3.59 -7.34 8.76
CA ALA A 195 -4.99 -7.70 8.87
C ALA A 195 -5.64 -7.15 10.16
N ARG A 196 -4.93 -7.17 11.30
CA ARG A 196 -5.43 -6.56 12.54
C ARG A 196 -5.48 -5.03 12.44
N CYS A 197 -4.46 -4.38 11.87
CA CYS A 197 -4.48 -2.93 11.70
C CYS A 197 -5.54 -2.46 10.68
N ALA A 198 -5.88 -3.29 9.69
CA ALA A 198 -6.99 -3.02 8.78
C ALA A 198 -8.34 -2.89 9.50
N GLN A 199 -8.55 -3.67 10.57
CA GLN A 199 -9.76 -3.64 11.40
C GLN A 199 -9.93 -2.34 12.21
N ILE A 200 -8.95 -1.45 12.22
CA ILE A 200 -9.11 -0.08 12.75
C ILE A 200 -10.25 0.65 12.02
N THR A 201 -10.48 0.30 10.74
CA THR A 201 -11.45 1.02 9.88
C THR A 201 -12.42 0.12 9.14
N HIS A 202 -12.06 -1.14 8.86
CA HIS A 202 -12.86 -2.06 8.04
C HIS A 202 -12.89 -3.44 8.71
N GLY A 203 -14.07 -3.89 9.09
CA GLY A 203 -14.24 -5.13 9.83
C GLY A 203 -14.49 -6.37 8.97
N HIS A 204 -14.81 -6.22 7.69
CA HIS A 204 -15.09 -7.37 6.84
C HIS A 204 -13.84 -8.23 6.60
N PRO A 205 -13.92 -9.59 6.70
CA PRO A 205 -12.79 -10.49 6.49
C PRO A 205 -12.02 -10.24 5.19
N THR A 206 -12.71 -10.13 4.08
CA THR A 206 -12.09 -9.87 2.78
C THR A 206 -11.27 -8.58 2.78
N GLY A 207 -11.79 -7.50 3.40
CA GLY A 207 -11.09 -6.22 3.50
C GLY A 207 -9.78 -6.34 4.27
N TYR A 208 -9.78 -7.00 5.43
CA TYR A 208 -8.56 -7.11 6.21
C TYR A 208 -7.61 -8.23 5.72
N TYR A 209 -8.12 -9.27 5.03
CA TYR A 209 -7.25 -10.29 4.43
C TYR A 209 -6.51 -9.79 3.19
N ALA A 210 -7.13 -8.95 2.37
CA ALA A 210 -6.43 -8.31 1.25
C ALA A 210 -5.27 -7.45 1.75
N ALA A 211 -5.45 -6.71 2.83
CA ALA A 211 -4.39 -5.95 3.50
C ALA A 211 -3.24 -6.86 4.00
N GLY A 212 -3.60 -7.96 4.67
CA GLY A 212 -2.65 -8.98 5.11
C GLY A 212 -1.90 -9.61 3.94
N ALA A 213 -2.62 -9.92 2.85
CA ALA A 213 -2.03 -10.53 1.66
C ALA A 213 -1.01 -9.61 0.99
N LEU A 214 -1.33 -8.32 0.80
CA LEU A 214 -0.35 -7.35 0.28
C LEU A 214 0.90 -7.28 1.14
N ALA A 215 0.74 -7.19 2.46
CA ALA A 215 1.87 -7.16 3.39
C ALA A 215 2.75 -8.42 3.30
N ALA A 216 2.14 -9.61 3.17
CA ALA A 216 2.89 -10.85 3.02
C ALA A 216 3.62 -10.93 1.67
N ILE A 217 2.99 -10.51 0.58
CA ILE A 217 3.61 -10.46 -0.75
C ILE A 217 4.83 -9.51 -0.71
N VAL A 218 4.68 -8.31 -0.17
CA VAL A 218 5.79 -7.36 -0.01
C VAL A 218 6.92 -7.95 0.85
N SER A 219 6.60 -8.64 1.94
CA SER A 219 7.61 -9.31 2.78
C SER A 219 8.42 -10.36 2.01
N HIS A 220 7.76 -11.16 1.17
CA HIS A 220 8.42 -12.12 0.30
C HIS A 220 9.30 -11.45 -0.78
N LEU A 221 8.82 -10.36 -1.37
CA LEU A 221 9.59 -9.58 -2.35
C LEU A 221 10.85 -8.98 -1.72
N VAL A 222 10.74 -8.41 -0.52
CA VAL A 222 11.88 -7.87 0.24
C VAL A 222 12.88 -8.96 0.60
N ALA A 223 12.41 -10.19 0.83
CA ALA A 223 13.27 -11.35 1.04
C ALA A 223 13.95 -11.88 -0.25
N GLY A 224 13.53 -11.41 -1.43
CA GLY A 224 14.14 -11.75 -2.72
C GLY A 224 13.37 -12.79 -3.55
N ASP A 225 12.16 -13.14 -3.14
CA ASP A 225 11.29 -14.04 -3.93
C ASP A 225 10.84 -13.34 -5.24
N SER A 226 10.52 -14.16 -6.26
CA SER A 226 9.81 -13.64 -7.44
C SER A 226 8.39 -13.19 -7.06
N LEU A 227 7.77 -12.30 -7.85
CA LEU A 227 6.41 -11.83 -7.57
C LEU A 227 5.41 -13.00 -7.58
N GLU A 228 5.45 -13.85 -8.59
CA GLU A 228 4.61 -15.05 -8.66
C GLU A 228 4.82 -15.96 -7.44
N GLY A 229 6.09 -16.24 -7.08
CA GLY A 229 6.42 -17.02 -5.89
C GLY A 229 5.90 -16.40 -4.60
N ALA A 230 5.98 -15.08 -4.47
CA ALA A 230 5.45 -14.32 -3.33
C ALA A 230 3.91 -14.46 -3.22
N VAL A 231 3.19 -14.33 -4.34
CA VAL A 231 1.73 -14.51 -4.38
C VAL A 231 1.34 -15.95 -4.02
N LEU A 232 1.99 -16.96 -4.60
CA LEU A 232 1.71 -18.37 -4.32
C LEU A 232 2.00 -18.74 -2.86
N ARG A 233 3.06 -18.19 -2.24
CA ARG A 233 3.35 -18.37 -0.80
C ARG A 233 2.30 -17.70 0.07
N THR A 234 1.84 -16.52 -0.33
CA THR A 234 0.79 -15.78 0.37
C THR A 234 -0.55 -16.50 0.29
N LEU A 235 -0.93 -17.07 -0.84
CA LEU A 235 -2.11 -17.92 -0.97
C LEU A 235 -2.08 -19.11 0.01
N ARG A 236 -0.93 -19.79 0.15
CA ARG A 236 -0.77 -20.90 1.11
C ARG A 236 -0.90 -20.44 2.57
N LEU A 237 -0.59 -19.19 2.87
CA LEU A 237 -0.81 -18.59 4.17
C LEU A 237 -2.28 -18.25 4.37
N LEU A 238 -2.88 -17.56 3.40
CA LEU A 238 -4.24 -17.06 3.42
C LEU A 238 -5.29 -18.17 3.62
N VAL A 239 -5.16 -19.30 2.91
CA VAL A 239 -6.11 -20.44 3.00
C VAL A 239 -6.15 -21.13 4.38
N ARG A 240 -5.31 -20.72 5.32
CA ARG A 240 -5.35 -21.21 6.71
C ARG A 240 -6.34 -20.46 7.60
N HIS A 241 -6.89 -19.37 7.08
CA HIS A 241 -7.79 -18.49 7.81
C HIS A 241 -9.24 -18.66 7.30
N PRO A 242 -10.24 -18.77 8.18
CA PRO A 242 -11.64 -18.85 7.75
C PRO A 242 -12.08 -17.51 7.10
N GLY A 243 -12.89 -17.56 6.05
CA GLY A 243 -13.37 -16.37 5.33
C GLY A 243 -12.37 -15.79 4.34
N HIS A 244 -11.40 -16.60 3.90
CA HIS A 244 -10.35 -16.20 2.95
C HIS A 244 -10.79 -16.23 1.48
N GLU A 245 -11.94 -16.84 1.18
CA GLU A 245 -12.32 -17.37 -0.13
C GLU A 245 -12.35 -16.28 -1.20
N GLU A 246 -12.93 -15.11 -0.93
CA GLU A 246 -12.99 -14.00 -1.88
C GLU A 246 -11.60 -13.49 -2.24
N THR A 247 -10.76 -13.24 -1.23
CA THR A 247 -9.38 -12.77 -1.46
C THR A 247 -8.53 -13.82 -2.18
N ALA A 248 -8.70 -15.11 -1.84
CA ALA A 248 -7.97 -16.20 -2.51
C ALA A 248 -8.41 -16.35 -3.97
N ALA A 249 -9.72 -16.26 -4.25
CA ALA A 249 -10.25 -16.32 -5.60
C ALA A 249 -9.73 -15.17 -6.48
N ALA A 250 -9.72 -13.94 -5.95
CA ALA A 250 -9.22 -12.76 -6.66
C ALA A 250 -7.73 -12.88 -7.01
N LEU A 251 -6.89 -13.35 -6.08
CA LEU A 251 -5.47 -13.57 -6.34
C LEU A 251 -5.21 -14.71 -7.35
N ASN A 252 -5.99 -15.81 -7.28
CA ASN A 252 -5.89 -16.89 -8.28
C ASN A 252 -6.29 -16.39 -9.67
N GLN A 253 -7.37 -15.60 -9.79
CA GLN A 253 -7.79 -15.01 -11.05
C GLN A 253 -6.71 -14.09 -11.63
N ALA A 254 -6.04 -13.28 -10.81
CA ALA A 254 -4.93 -12.43 -11.22
C ALA A 254 -3.74 -13.25 -11.78
N LEU A 255 -3.39 -14.37 -11.13
CA LEU A 255 -2.35 -15.29 -11.61
C LEU A 255 -2.73 -15.93 -12.94
N ASP A 256 -3.95 -16.46 -13.05
CA ASP A 256 -4.44 -17.13 -14.26
C ASP A 256 -4.44 -16.16 -15.46
N LEU A 257 -5.01 -14.96 -15.28
CA LEU A 257 -5.01 -13.92 -16.31
C LEU A 257 -3.61 -13.46 -16.72
N SER A 258 -2.66 -13.42 -15.80
CA SER A 258 -1.28 -13.03 -16.12
C SER A 258 -0.56 -14.03 -17.04
N ALA A 259 -1.02 -15.28 -17.05
CA ALA A 259 -0.52 -16.33 -17.95
C ALA A 259 -1.23 -16.35 -19.32
N GLU A 260 -2.30 -15.59 -19.52
CA GLU A 260 -3.15 -15.62 -20.72
C GLU A 260 -2.75 -14.59 -21.79
N GLY A 261 -1.55 -14.66 -22.34
CA GLY A 261 -1.15 -13.79 -23.45
C GLY A 261 -1.08 -12.30 -23.09
N ALA A 262 -1.21 -11.40 -24.09
CA ALA A 262 -0.96 -9.96 -23.89
C ALA A 262 -1.88 -9.31 -22.85
N PRO A 263 -1.34 -8.42 -21.99
CA PRO A 263 -2.13 -7.65 -21.04
C PRO A 263 -2.99 -6.61 -21.76
N THR A 264 -4.23 -6.41 -21.27
CA THR A 264 -5.15 -5.40 -21.79
C THR A 264 -5.96 -4.78 -20.65
N ALA A 265 -6.48 -3.56 -20.87
CA ALA A 265 -7.36 -2.89 -19.93
C ALA A 265 -8.66 -3.69 -19.67
N GLU A 266 -9.17 -4.39 -20.68
CA GLU A 266 -10.37 -5.23 -20.56
C GLU A 266 -10.12 -6.43 -19.64
N LYS A 267 -8.91 -6.98 -19.60
CA LYS A 267 -8.52 -8.00 -18.61
C LYS A 267 -8.44 -7.40 -17.19
N VAL A 268 -7.95 -6.17 -17.05
CA VAL A 268 -7.98 -5.45 -15.77
C VAL A 268 -9.43 -5.31 -15.30
N GLU A 269 -10.33 -4.83 -16.14
CA GLU A 269 -11.75 -4.66 -15.81
C GLU A 269 -12.46 -5.98 -15.47
N SER A 270 -11.98 -7.12 -15.97
CA SER A 270 -12.53 -8.42 -15.59
C SER A 270 -12.20 -8.84 -14.15
N LEU A 271 -11.25 -8.18 -13.50
CA LEU A 271 -10.90 -8.37 -12.08
C LEU A 271 -11.76 -7.50 -11.15
N GLY A 272 -12.53 -6.56 -11.69
CA GLY A 272 -13.39 -5.62 -10.97
C GLY A 272 -13.02 -4.17 -11.21
N ALA A 273 -13.57 -3.29 -10.39
CA ALA A 273 -13.33 -1.85 -10.47
C ALA A 273 -12.31 -1.32 -9.43
N GLY A 274 -11.81 -2.17 -8.56
CA GLY A 274 -10.80 -1.79 -7.55
C GLY A 274 -11.35 -1.09 -6.29
N TRP A 275 -12.65 -0.78 -6.23
CA TRP A 275 -13.26 -0.12 -5.05
C TRP A 275 -13.26 -0.98 -3.80
N ILE A 276 -13.18 -2.30 -3.94
CA ILE A 276 -13.09 -3.26 -2.85
C ILE A 276 -11.72 -3.92 -2.81
N ALA A 277 -11.31 -4.30 -1.62
CA ALA A 277 -9.92 -4.62 -1.32
C ALA A 277 -9.34 -5.79 -2.13
N GLU A 278 -10.14 -6.85 -2.34
CA GLU A 278 -9.73 -8.01 -3.13
C GLU A 278 -9.57 -7.70 -4.61
N GLU A 279 -10.44 -6.83 -5.18
CA GLU A 279 -10.32 -6.38 -6.57
C GLU A 279 -9.08 -5.49 -6.75
N ALA A 280 -8.89 -4.50 -5.88
CA ALA A 280 -7.73 -3.61 -5.94
C ALA A 280 -6.41 -4.39 -5.83
N LEU A 281 -6.35 -5.38 -4.92
CA LEU A 281 -5.19 -6.27 -4.78
C LEU A 281 -4.97 -7.09 -6.05
N ALA A 282 -6.03 -7.69 -6.61
CA ALA A 282 -5.94 -8.52 -7.81
C ALA A 282 -5.47 -7.71 -9.03
N ILE A 283 -6.01 -6.50 -9.23
CA ILE A 283 -5.59 -5.59 -10.31
C ILE A 283 -4.12 -5.20 -10.15
N GLY A 284 -3.70 -4.80 -8.95
CA GLY A 284 -2.30 -4.46 -8.69
C GLY A 284 -1.33 -5.62 -8.93
N VAL A 285 -1.69 -6.84 -8.48
CA VAL A 285 -0.91 -8.06 -8.68
C VAL A 285 -0.86 -8.46 -10.16
N TYR A 286 -2.01 -8.50 -10.84
CA TYR A 286 -2.11 -8.81 -12.26
C TYR A 286 -1.22 -7.87 -13.09
N SER A 287 -1.37 -6.57 -12.90
CA SER A 287 -0.63 -5.56 -13.64
C SER A 287 0.88 -5.68 -13.42
N ALA A 288 1.29 -5.92 -12.17
CA ALA A 288 2.71 -6.11 -11.82
C ALA A 288 3.31 -7.42 -12.38
N LEU A 289 2.49 -8.45 -12.62
CA LEU A 289 2.91 -9.72 -13.23
C LEU A 289 2.92 -9.64 -14.75
N ALA A 290 1.92 -9.00 -15.36
CA ALA A 290 1.67 -9.01 -16.80
C ALA A 290 2.45 -7.93 -17.58
N GLY A 291 2.89 -6.86 -16.93
CA GLY A 291 3.65 -5.80 -17.58
C GLY A 291 5.10 -6.18 -17.87
N ASP A 292 5.54 -6.02 -19.12
CA ASP A 292 6.92 -6.31 -19.53
C ASP A 292 7.95 -5.38 -18.87
N LYS A 293 7.55 -4.13 -18.61
CA LYS A 293 8.36 -3.10 -17.96
C LYS A 293 7.57 -2.48 -16.80
N VAL A 294 8.30 -1.86 -15.88
CA VAL A 294 7.68 -1.16 -14.75
C VAL A 294 6.71 -0.08 -15.23
N THR A 295 7.06 0.67 -16.28
CA THR A 295 6.19 1.66 -16.91
C THR A 295 4.89 1.06 -17.43
N ASP A 296 5.00 -0.07 -18.15
CA ASP A 296 3.85 -0.72 -18.79
C ASP A 296 2.90 -1.29 -17.71
N ALA A 297 3.46 -1.89 -16.65
CA ALA A 297 2.70 -2.41 -15.52
C ALA A 297 1.94 -1.30 -14.77
N LEU A 298 2.61 -0.17 -14.48
CA LEU A 298 1.99 0.97 -13.82
C LEU A 298 0.88 1.59 -14.68
N LEU A 299 1.11 1.78 -15.98
CA LEU A 299 0.07 2.29 -16.89
C LEU A 299 -1.10 1.31 -17.03
N LEU A 300 -0.83 0.01 -17.04
CA LEU A 300 -1.87 -1.02 -17.08
C LEU A 300 -2.75 -0.95 -15.82
N SER A 301 -2.13 -0.75 -14.64
CA SER A 301 -2.85 -0.73 -13.37
C SER A 301 -3.76 0.48 -13.17
N VAL A 302 -3.60 1.56 -13.94
CA VAL A 302 -4.40 2.80 -13.78
C VAL A 302 -5.37 3.06 -14.94
N ASN A 303 -5.19 2.43 -16.09
CA ASN A 303 -6.03 2.66 -17.28
C ASN A 303 -7.24 1.71 -17.32
N HIS A 304 -8.16 1.82 -16.35
CA HIS A 304 -9.41 1.07 -16.28
C HIS A 304 -10.51 1.92 -15.65
N SER A 305 -11.75 1.44 -15.70
CA SER A 305 -12.86 2.10 -15.01
C SER A 305 -12.82 1.78 -13.52
N GLY A 306 -12.64 2.78 -12.66
CA GLY A 306 -12.71 2.56 -11.21
C GLY A 306 -11.61 3.26 -10.42
N ASP A 307 -11.15 2.60 -9.39
CA ASP A 307 -10.21 3.07 -8.35
C ASP A 307 -8.76 3.00 -8.85
N SER A 308 -8.44 3.91 -9.78
CA SER A 308 -7.17 3.88 -10.51
C SER A 308 -5.95 4.23 -9.63
N ASP A 309 -6.09 5.10 -8.64
CA ASP A 309 -5.02 5.48 -7.73
C ASP A 309 -4.67 4.35 -6.76
N SER A 310 -5.66 3.71 -6.12
CA SER A 310 -5.42 2.53 -5.27
C SER A 310 -4.77 1.38 -6.04
N THR A 311 -5.27 1.04 -7.23
CA THR A 311 -4.70 -0.05 -8.04
C THR A 311 -3.30 0.28 -8.54
N GLY A 312 -3.06 1.54 -8.92
CA GLY A 312 -1.75 2.09 -9.24
C GLY A 312 -0.79 2.03 -8.06
N SER A 313 -1.24 2.50 -6.89
CA SER A 313 -0.46 2.48 -5.64
C SER A 313 -0.01 1.05 -5.27
N ILE A 314 -0.92 0.09 -5.29
CA ILE A 314 -0.61 -1.32 -4.99
C ILE A 314 0.40 -1.89 -5.99
N CYS A 315 0.18 -1.70 -7.30
CA CYS A 315 1.11 -2.11 -8.35
C CYS A 315 2.50 -1.49 -8.14
N GLY A 316 2.55 -0.19 -7.87
CA GLY A 316 3.79 0.54 -7.61
C GLY A 316 4.52 0.06 -6.35
N ASN A 317 3.79 -0.24 -5.27
CA ASN A 317 4.37 -0.83 -4.06
C ASN A 317 5.05 -2.18 -4.35
N LEU A 318 4.39 -3.06 -5.13
CA LEU A 318 4.92 -4.38 -5.49
C LEU A 318 6.17 -4.26 -6.36
N LEU A 319 6.12 -3.45 -7.40
CA LEU A 319 7.24 -3.25 -8.33
C LEU A 319 8.44 -2.60 -7.62
N GLY A 320 8.18 -1.59 -6.79
CA GLY A 320 9.21 -0.91 -6.01
C GLY A 320 9.85 -1.81 -4.96
N ALA A 321 9.07 -2.66 -4.28
CA ALA A 321 9.60 -3.67 -3.36
C ALA A 321 10.46 -4.72 -4.06
N ARG A 322 10.14 -5.04 -5.32
CA ARG A 322 10.89 -6.02 -6.13
C ARG A 322 12.19 -5.45 -6.68
N TYR A 323 12.13 -4.27 -7.31
CA TYR A 323 13.23 -3.71 -8.10
C TYR A 323 14.01 -2.61 -7.40
N GLY A 324 13.51 -2.10 -6.26
CA GLY A 324 14.08 -0.94 -5.58
C GLY A 324 13.72 0.38 -6.29
N ASP A 325 14.14 1.50 -5.72
CA ASP A 325 13.91 2.84 -6.24
C ASP A 325 14.57 3.10 -7.60
N HIS A 326 15.69 2.43 -7.87
CA HIS A 326 16.39 2.52 -9.16
C HIS A 326 15.61 1.89 -10.32
N GLY A 327 14.70 0.96 -10.04
CA GLY A 327 13.84 0.33 -11.04
C GLY A 327 12.63 1.17 -11.44
N LEU A 328 12.36 2.27 -10.74
CA LEU A 328 11.21 3.12 -11.00
C LEU A 328 11.49 4.16 -12.12
N PRO A 329 10.45 4.59 -12.87
CA PRO A 329 10.60 5.59 -13.91
C PRO A 329 11.00 6.95 -13.33
N GLN A 330 12.23 7.39 -13.60
CA GLN A 330 12.79 8.60 -13.01
C GLN A 330 12.02 9.87 -13.40
N GLU A 331 11.53 9.92 -14.65
CA GLU A 331 10.70 11.03 -15.15
C GLU A 331 9.45 11.25 -14.29
N TRP A 332 8.78 10.18 -13.82
CA TRP A 332 7.62 10.29 -12.96
C TRP A 332 8.01 10.59 -11.52
N LEU A 333 9.07 9.93 -11.01
CA LEU A 333 9.61 10.20 -9.69
C LEU A 333 9.97 11.66 -9.45
N GLU A 334 10.51 12.34 -10.46
CA GLU A 334 10.90 13.75 -10.35
C GLU A 334 9.73 14.71 -10.20
N ARG A 335 8.52 14.24 -10.54
CA ARG A 335 7.32 15.08 -10.62
C ARG A 335 6.29 14.78 -9.54
N ILE A 336 6.44 13.71 -8.77
CA ILE A 336 5.49 13.41 -7.70
C ILE A 336 5.65 14.34 -6.51
N GLU A 337 4.51 14.68 -5.91
CA GLU A 337 4.43 15.43 -4.66
C GLU A 337 5.13 14.70 -3.51
N GLY A 338 5.82 15.42 -2.65
CA GLY A 338 6.43 14.86 -1.44
C GLY A 338 7.60 13.88 -1.65
N ARG A 339 8.16 13.74 -2.87
CA ARG A 339 9.22 12.77 -3.17
C ARG A 339 10.36 12.75 -2.15
N ALA A 340 10.88 13.92 -1.80
CA ALA A 340 12.02 14.01 -0.87
C ALA A 340 11.65 13.56 0.54
N GLN A 341 10.45 13.91 1.00
CA GLN A 341 9.93 13.55 2.31
C GLN A 341 9.59 12.04 2.38
N ILE A 342 9.03 11.48 1.32
CA ILE A 342 8.77 10.03 1.20
C ILE A 342 10.09 9.25 1.24
N ALA A 343 11.10 9.68 0.50
CA ALA A 343 12.41 9.04 0.49
C ALA A 343 13.10 9.11 1.87
N ALA A 344 13.05 10.27 2.54
CA ALA A 344 13.60 10.44 3.88
C ALA A 344 12.90 9.54 4.91
N LEU A 345 11.56 9.48 4.89
CA LEU A 345 10.79 8.60 5.77
C LEU A 345 11.12 7.12 5.52
N ALA A 346 11.29 6.72 4.24
CA ALA A 346 11.70 5.37 3.87
C ALA A 346 13.07 5.00 4.45
N ASP A 347 14.04 5.91 4.36
CA ASP A 347 15.40 5.71 4.91
C ASP A 347 15.41 5.65 6.44
N ASP A 348 14.63 6.49 7.10
CA ASP A 348 14.45 6.48 8.55
C ASP A 348 13.80 5.18 9.02
N PHE A 349 12.75 4.74 8.33
CA PHE A 349 12.08 3.46 8.61
C PHE A 349 13.01 2.26 8.41
N ALA A 350 13.72 2.20 7.28
CA ALA A 350 14.70 1.16 7.03
C ALA A 350 15.81 1.14 8.09
N THR A 351 16.29 2.32 8.50
CA THR A 351 17.28 2.46 9.58
C THR A 351 16.75 1.91 10.89
N GLU A 352 15.50 2.22 11.26
CA GLU A 352 14.91 1.70 12.50
C GLU A 352 14.73 0.17 12.43
N CYS A 353 14.27 -0.38 11.31
CA CYS A 353 14.02 -1.83 11.15
C CYS A 353 15.29 -2.70 11.19
N VAL A 354 16.47 -2.15 10.85
CA VAL A 354 17.74 -2.90 10.95
C VAL A 354 18.37 -2.82 12.35
N ARG A 355 17.96 -1.85 13.18
CA ARG A 355 18.41 -1.74 14.58
C ARG A 355 17.89 -2.90 15.43
N ARG A 356 18.64 -3.26 16.48
CA ARG A 356 18.28 -4.29 17.46
C ARG A 356 17.75 -3.69 18.74
#